data_cce2722d3d341590b14875f6fcf964ef
#
_entry.id   cce2722d3d341590b14875f6fcf964ef
#
_cell.length_a   1.000
_cell.length_b   1.000
_cell.length_c   1.000
_cell.angle_alpha   90.00
_cell.angle_beta   90.00
_cell.angle_gamma   90.00
#
_symmetry.space_group_name_H-M   'P 1'
#
loop_
_entity.id
_entity.type
_entity.pdbx_description
1 polymer ?
#
loop_
_entity_poly.entity_id
_entity_poly.type
_entity_poly.pdbx_seq_one_letter_code
_entity_poly.pdbx_strand_id
1 'polypeptide(L)'
;MTSIRDVAKLAGVSPSTVSRVINGTAKVDEEKMQRVLNAISETGFKPNEVARSLFKKSSRIIGVIAPDIENPFFTEMAKAIEGEAYARGYRMTLCYSENKPEKEKESIRMLSRMNADGIILMTNNEEIDAEVKDCGIPVVAVDRRINADGELAFVEADHYEGGKLAARHLIQCGCRNIVNIS
;
A
#
# COMPACT_ATOMS: atom_id res chain seq x y z
N MET A 1 -23.38 20.06 2.50
CA MET A 1 -22.19 19.46 1.83
C MET A 1 -22.47 19.51 0.34
N THR A 2 -21.67 20.20 -0.44
CA THR A 2 -21.88 20.36 -1.90
C THR A 2 -21.68 19.01 -2.59
N SER A 3 -22.58 18.64 -3.47
CA SER A 3 -22.60 17.39 -4.22
C SER A 3 -22.15 17.60 -5.68
N ILE A 4 -21.77 16.51 -6.35
CA ILE A 4 -21.46 16.54 -7.79
C ILE A 4 -22.65 17.04 -8.63
N ARG A 5 -23.88 16.86 -8.13
CA ARG A 5 -25.10 17.34 -8.78
C ARG A 5 -25.23 18.87 -8.72
N ASP A 6 -24.79 19.47 -7.61
CA ASP A 6 -24.80 20.93 -7.44
C ASP A 6 -23.78 21.59 -8.39
N VAL A 7 -22.57 21.00 -8.49
CA VAL A 7 -21.57 21.43 -9.48
C VAL A 7 -22.10 21.29 -10.91
N ALA A 8 -22.74 20.18 -11.23
CA ALA A 8 -23.31 19.94 -12.55
C ALA A 8 -24.39 20.96 -12.92
N LYS A 9 -25.26 21.28 -11.96
CA LYS A 9 -26.32 22.29 -12.11
C LYS A 9 -25.71 23.67 -12.33
N LEU A 10 -24.70 24.07 -11.57
CA LEU A 10 -24.04 25.36 -11.71
C LEU A 10 -23.27 25.49 -13.05
N ALA A 11 -22.58 24.43 -13.45
CA ALA A 11 -21.84 24.40 -14.72
C ALA A 11 -22.71 24.19 -15.95
N GLY A 12 -24.01 23.90 -15.80
CA GLY A 12 -24.92 23.64 -16.93
C GLY A 12 -24.57 22.39 -17.72
N VAL A 13 -24.13 21.33 -17.02
CA VAL A 13 -23.73 20.04 -17.62
C VAL A 13 -24.31 18.86 -16.85
N SER A 14 -24.18 17.65 -17.37
CA SER A 14 -24.58 16.44 -16.63
C SER A 14 -23.57 16.08 -15.52
N PRO A 15 -23.99 15.39 -14.42
CA PRO A 15 -23.07 14.88 -13.41
C PRO A 15 -21.98 13.96 -13.98
N SER A 16 -22.28 13.22 -15.05
CA SER A 16 -21.30 12.40 -15.75
C SER A 16 -20.23 13.23 -16.46
N THR A 17 -20.58 14.41 -16.98
CA THR A 17 -19.60 15.35 -17.58
C THR A 17 -18.68 15.90 -16.49
N VAL A 18 -19.21 16.29 -15.33
CA VAL A 18 -18.40 16.73 -14.18
C VAL A 18 -17.44 15.61 -13.77
N SER A 19 -17.91 14.37 -13.64
CA SER A 19 -17.08 13.21 -13.30
C SER A 19 -15.96 12.99 -14.32
N ARG A 20 -16.23 13.15 -15.62
CA ARG A 20 -15.22 13.04 -16.69
C ARG A 20 -14.14 14.12 -16.60
N VAL A 21 -14.53 15.36 -16.32
CA VAL A 21 -13.59 16.47 -16.12
C VAL A 21 -12.68 16.19 -14.92
N ILE A 22 -13.27 15.83 -13.77
CA ILE A 22 -12.51 15.55 -12.53
C ILE A 22 -11.53 14.37 -12.72
N ASN A 23 -11.94 13.35 -13.46
CA ASN A 23 -11.15 12.12 -13.63
C ASN A 23 -10.23 12.14 -14.86
N GLY A 24 -10.34 13.09 -15.75
CA GLY A 24 -9.57 13.15 -16.99
C GLY A 24 -9.84 11.97 -17.94
N THR A 25 -11.02 11.32 -17.85
CA THR A 25 -11.30 10.04 -18.51
C THR A 25 -11.84 10.15 -19.94
N ALA A 26 -12.15 11.33 -20.41
CA ALA A 26 -12.57 11.55 -21.81
C ALA A 26 -12.26 13.00 -22.24
N LYS A 27 -12.09 13.21 -23.55
CA LYS A 27 -12.05 14.57 -24.11
C LYS A 27 -13.40 15.24 -23.83
N VAL A 28 -13.39 16.25 -22.99
CA VAL A 28 -14.50 17.16 -22.76
C VAL A 28 -14.16 18.44 -23.53
N ASP A 29 -15.17 19.04 -24.15
CA ASP A 29 -15.05 20.31 -24.78
C ASP A 29 -14.47 21.37 -23.83
N GLU A 30 -13.54 22.17 -24.29
CA GLU A 30 -12.73 23.07 -23.44
C GLU A 30 -13.61 24.13 -22.72
N GLU A 31 -14.66 24.60 -23.35
CA GLU A 31 -15.62 25.52 -22.75
C GLU A 31 -16.40 24.84 -21.59
N LYS A 32 -16.86 23.59 -21.81
CA LYS A 32 -17.52 22.82 -20.77
C LYS A 32 -16.57 22.49 -19.61
N MET A 33 -15.31 22.15 -19.92
CA MET A 33 -14.28 21.89 -18.92
C MET A 33 -14.06 23.12 -18.04
N GLN A 34 -13.92 24.31 -18.63
CA GLN A 34 -13.73 25.57 -17.90
C GLN A 34 -14.93 25.92 -17.01
N ARG A 35 -16.16 25.74 -17.50
CA ARG A 35 -17.37 25.93 -16.68
C ARG A 35 -17.41 24.99 -15.47
N VAL A 36 -17.03 23.75 -15.66
CA VAL A 36 -16.97 22.78 -14.54
C VAL A 36 -15.89 23.16 -13.52
N LEU A 37 -14.68 23.56 -13.95
CA LEU A 37 -13.61 23.99 -13.06
C LEU A 37 -14.01 25.23 -12.26
N ASN A 38 -14.66 26.21 -12.89
CA ASN A 38 -15.18 27.40 -12.23
C ASN A 38 -16.25 27.03 -11.17
N ALA A 39 -17.18 26.16 -11.53
CA ALA A 39 -18.22 25.69 -10.60
C ALA A 39 -17.64 24.90 -9.41
N ILE A 40 -16.60 24.11 -9.62
CA ILE A 40 -15.88 23.42 -8.52
C ILE A 40 -15.25 24.44 -7.59
N SER A 41 -14.58 25.46 -8.13
CA SER A 41 -13.94 26.53 -7.35
C SER A 41 -14.96 27.32 -6.54
N GLU A 42 -16.08 27.71 -7.15
CA GLU A 42 -17.14 28.51 -6.53
C GLU A 42 -17.87 27.72 -5.42
N THR A 43 -18.15 26.45 -5.66
CA THR A 43 -18.88 25.60 -4.70
C THR A 43 -18.01 25.01 -3.60
N GLY A 44 -16.68 25.09 -3.72
CA GLY A 44 -15.75 24.42 -2.81
C GLY A 44 -15.89 22.89 -2.84
N PHE A 45 -16.44 22.31 -3.91
CA PHE A 45 -16.68 20.89 -4.03
C PHE A 45 -15.35 20.13 -3.99
N LYS A 46 -15.28 19.17 -3.05
CA LYS A 46 -14.17 18.22 -2.99
C LYS A 46 -14.68 16.85 -3.42
N PRO A 47 -14.08 16.22 -4.45
CA PRO A 47 -14.42 14.86 -4.83
C PRO A 47 -14.31 13.91 -3.63
N ASN A 48 -15.32 13.06 -3.47
CA ASN A 48 -15.26 12.01 -2.44
C ASN A 48 -14.38 10.87 -2.97
N GLU A 49 -13.14 10.76 -2.45
CA GLU A 49 -12.18 9.74 -2.86
C GLU A 49 -12.69 8.33 -2.55
N VAL A 50 -13.49 8.14 -1.49
CA VAL A 50 -14.11 6.85 -1.17
C VAL A 50 -15.11 6.43 -2.26
N ALA A 51 -15.98 7.36 -2.69
CA ALA A 51 -16.90 7.07 -3.79
C ALA A 51 -16.14 6.82 -5.12
N ARG A 52 -15.05 7.55 -5.34
CA ARG A 52 -14.18 7.39 -6.51
C ARG A 52 -13.48 6.04 -6.52
N SER A 53 -12.96 5.57 -5.39
CA SER A 53 -12.29 4.28 -5.27
C SER A 53 -13.23 3.10 -5.56
N LEU A 54 -14.48 3.19 -5.14
CA LEU A 54 -15.52 2.20 -5.45
C LEU A 54 -15.77 2.07 -6.96
N PHE A 55 -15.83 3.19 -7.69
CA PHE A 55 -15.99 3.18 -9.15
C PHE A 55 -14.75 2.70 -9.91
N LYS A 56 -13.55 3.07 -9.43
CA LYS A 56 -12.28 2.70 -10.07
C LYS A 56 -11.78 1.32 -9.63
N LYS A 57 -12.39 0.70 -8.64
CA LYS A 57 -11.90 -0.53 -7.96
C LYS A 57 -10.43 -0.41 -7.52
N SER A 58 -10.00 0.78 -7.15
CA SER A 58 -8.65 1.08 -6.68
C SER A 58 -8.69 2.28 -5.74
N SER A 59 -8.19 2.09 -4.54
CA SER A 59 -8.05 3.14 -3.53
C SER A 59 -6.77 3.97 -3.69
N ARG A 60 -5.82 3.46 -4.46
CA ARG A 60 -4.44 3.96 -4.53
C ARG A 60 -3.74 3.96 -3.17
N ILE A 61 -4.11 3.02 -2.29
CA ILE A 61 -3.50 2.81 -0.99
C ILE A 61 -2.77 1.47 -0.99
N ILE A 62 -1.52 1.47 -0.53
CA ILE A 62 -0.75 0.28 -0.20
C ILE A 62 -0.63 0.23 1.32
N GLY A 63 -1.04 -0.89 1.92
CA GLY A 63 -0.81 -1.17 3.33
C GLY A 63 0.60 -1.71 3.53
N VAL A 64 1.29 -1.25 4.55
CA VAL A 64 2.56 -1.82 5.02
C VAL A 64 2.39 -2.19 6.48
N ILE A 65 2.59 -3.46 6.80
CA ILE A 65 2.52 -3.95 8.18
C ILE A 65 3.93 -4.29 8.63
N ALA A 66 4.41 -3.62 9.67
CA ALA A 66 5.74 -3.80 10.22
C ALA A 66 5.67 -4.24 11.69
N PRO A 67 6.53 -5.19 12.11
CA PRO A 67 6.51 -5.70 13.49
C PRO A 67 7.14 -4.72 14.47
N ASP A 68 8.10 -3.90 14.02
CA ASP A 68 8.85 -2.98 14.85
C ASP A 68 9.26 -1.74 14.05
N ILE A 69 8.93 -0.56 14.56
CA ILE A 69 9.31 0.73 13.95
C ILE A 69 10.54 1.35 14.60
N GLU A 70 11.04 0.80 15.69
CA GLU A 70 12.29 1.24 16.34
C GLU A 70 13.50 0.57 15.69
N ASN A 71 13.32 -0.61 15.09
CA ASN A 71 14.37 -1.29 14.36
C ASN A 71 14.60 -0.59 13.00
N PRO A 72 15.83 -0.07 12.74
CA PRO A 72 16.16 0.63 11.49
C PRO A 72 15.88 -0.15 10.22
N PHE A 73 15.97 -1.49 10.25
CA PHE A 73 15.68 -2.35 9.11
C PHE A 73 14.26 -2.11 8.57
N PHE A 74 13.25 -2.16 9.45
CA PHE A 74 11.86 -1.98 9.03
C PHE A 74 11.53 -0.55 8.64
N THR A 75 12.14 0.44 9.32
CA THR A 75 11.91 1.86 9.00
C THR A 75 12.57 2.26 7.69
N GLU A 76 13.76 1.79 7.38
CA GLU A 76 14.42 2.02 6.09
C GLU A 76 13.64 1.36 4.95
N MET A 77 13.16 0.14 5.16
CA MET A 77 12.33 -0.56 4.17
C MET A 77 11.00 0.17 3.95
N ALA A 78 10.32 0.58 5.02
CA ALA A 78 9.06 1.34 4.91
C ALA A 78 9.27 2.66 4.15
N LYS A 79 10.39 3.36 4.39
CA LYS A 79 10.76 4.58 3.66
C LYS A 79 10.99 4.32 2.17
N ALA A 80 11.67 3.23 1.83
CA ALA A 80 11.90 2.86 0.43
C ALA A 80 10.59 2.51 -0.29
N ILE A 81 9.72 1.74 0.39
CA ILE A 81 8.39 1.38 -0.12
C ILE A 81 7.54 2.65 -0.33
N GLU A 82 7.54 3.58 0.63
CA GLU A 82 6.79 4.84 0.53
C GLU A 82 7.22 5.64 -0.69
N GLY A 83 8.53 5.84 -0.87
CA GLY A 83 9.06 6.59 -2.02
C GLY A 83 8.65 5.99 -3.36
N GLU A 84 8.72 4.67 -3.48
CA GLU A 84 8.35 3.95 -4.70
C GLU A 84 6.84 3.98 -4.95
N ALA A 85 6.03 3.79 -3.91
CA ALA A 85 4.58 3.92 -3.97
C ALA A 85 4.16 5.32 -4.38
N TYR A 86 4.76 6.35 -3.78
CA TYR A 86 4.49 7.75 -4.10
C TYR A 86 4.80 8.08 -5.57
N ALA A 87 5.97 7.64 -6.06
CA ALA A 87 6.36 7.84 -7.46
C ALA A 87 5.37 7.24 -8.46
N ARG A 88 4.65 6.17 -8.07
CA ARG A 88 3.59 5.53 -8.86
C ARG A 88 2.18 6.03 -8.57
N GLY A 89 2.04 7.09 -7.78
CA GLY A 89 0.75 7.71 -7.45
C GLY A 89 -0.07 6.93 -6.42
N TYR A 90 0.59 6.10 -5.61
CA TYR A 90 0.00 5.45 -4.44
C TYR A 90 0.29 6.24 -3.16
N ARG A 91 -0.47 5.97 -2.12
CA ARG A 91 -0.21 6.41 -0.75
C ARG A 91 0.04 5.18 0.12
N MET A 92 0.93 5.31 1.08
CA MET A 92 1.23 4.24 2.01
C MET A 92 0.47 4.45 3.33
N THR A 93 -0.08 3.37 3.87
CA THR A 93 -0.58 3.30 5.25
C THR A 93 0.32 2.33 6.01
N LEU A 94 1.05 2.84 7.00
CA LEU A 94 1.90 2.03 7.87
C LEU A 94 1.11 1.56 9.10
N CYS A 95 1.09 0.26 9.33
CA CYS A 95 0.53 -0.39 10.51
C CYS A 95 1.67 -0.98 11.33
N TYR A 96 1.63 -0.77 12.63
CA TYR A 96 2.64 -1.28 13.56
C TYR A 96 2.05 -2.35 14.47
N SER A 97 2.60 -3.58 14.41
CA SER A 97 2.02 -4.73 15.11
C SER A 97 2.63 -4.99 16.49
N GLU A 98 3.80 -4.43 16.82
CA GLU A 98 4.54 -4.73 18.06
C GLU A 98 4.83 -6.25 18.22
N ASN A 99 5.02 -6.96 17.12
CA ASN A 99 5.13 -8.43 17.12
C ASN A 99 3.91 -9.14 17.76
N LYS A 100 2.73 -8.49 17.79
CA LYS A 100 1.50 -9.07 18.34
C LYS A 100 0.64 -9.62 17.20
N PRO A 101 0.40 -10.94 17.13
CA PRO A 101 -0.37 -11.59 16.09
C PRO A 101 -1.77 -10.96 15.90
N GLU A 102 -2.44 -10.60 16.97
CA GLU A 102 -3.78 -10.03 16.89
C GLU A 102 -3.78 -8.64 16.24
N LYS A 103 -2.75 -7.82 16.49
CA LYS A 103 -2.61 -6.52 15.82
C LYS A 103 -2.33 -6.66 14.32
N GLU A 104 -1.57 -7.68 13.92
CA GLU A 104 -1.35 -7.98 12.50
C GLU A 104 -2.65 -8.36 11.82
N LYS A 105 -3.40 -9.29 12.42
CA LYS A 105 -4.71 -9.74 11.92
C LYS A 105 -5.70 -8.58 11.79
N GLU A 106 -5.76 -7.73 12.82
CA GLU A 106 -6.61 -6.52 12.79
C GLU A 106 -6.18 -5.55 11.68
N SER A 107 -4.88 -5.35 11.48
CA SER A 107 -4.34 -4.49 10.43
C SER A 107 -4.69 -5.01 9.03
N ILE A 108 -4.57 -6.31 8.79
CA ILE A 108 -4.97 -6.94 7.51
C ILE A 108 -6.47 -6.71 7.27
N ARG A 109 -7.32 -7.01 8.26
CA ARG A 109 -8.77 -6.81 8.15
C ARG A 109 -9.14 -5.35 7.92
N MET A 110 -8.46 -4.42 8.58
CA MET A 110 -8.66 -2.98 8.39
C MET A 110 -8.32 -2.56 6.97
N LEU A 111 -7.13 -2.94 6.47
CA LEU A 111 -6.67 -2.61 5.12
C LEU A 111 -7.60 -3.21 4.04
N SER A 112 -8.07 -4.44 4.25
CA SER A 112 -9.06 -5.08 3.38
C SER A 112 -10.37 -4.28 3.34
N ARG A 113 -10.91 -3.87 4.49
CA ARG A 113 -12.14 -3.03 4.58
C ARG A 113 -11.96 -1.64 3.96
N MET A 114 -10.75 -1.10 3.98
CA MET A 114 -10.41 0.16 3.31
C MET A 114 -10.24 -0.01 1.79
N ASN A 115 -10.39 -1.24 1.27
CA ASN A 115 -10.12 -1.59 -0.12
C ASN A 115 -8.71 -1.16 -0.55
N ALA A 116 -7.71 -1.40 0.28
CA ALA A 116 -6.32 -1.19 -0.12
C ALA A 116 -6.01 -2.02 -1.37
N ASP A 117 -5.18 -1.49 -2.27
CA ASP A 117 -4.85 -2.15 -3.54
C ASP A 117 -3.84 -3.29 -3.35
N GLY A 118 -3.17 -3.34 -2.19
CA GLY A 118 -2.27 -4.40 -1.80
C GLY A 118 -1.70 -4.21 -0.40
N ILE A 119 -1.13 -5.27 0.15
CA ILE A 119 -0.43 -5.27 1.44
C ILE A 119 1.01 -5.74 1.24
N ILE A 120 1.95 -5.02 1.83
CA ILE A 120 3.33 -5.48 2.04
C ILE A 120 3.42 -5.86 3.52
N LEU A 121 3.69 -7.13 3.77
CA LEU A 121 3.68 -7.72 5.11
C LEU A 121 5.10 -8.08 5.52
N MET A 122 5.57 -7.46 6.59
CA MET A 122 6.78 -7.84 7.32
C MET A 122 6.32 -8.42 8.65
N THR A 123 6.46 -9.73 8.81
CA THR A 123 5.92 -10.44 9.99
C THR A 123 6.91 -11.43 10.54
N ASN A 124 6.83 -11.67 11.84
CA ASN A 124 7.48 -12.76 12.55
C ASN A 124 6.47 -13.84 12.94
N ASN A 125 5.21 -13.70 12.56
CA ASN A 125 4.11 -14.59 12.94
C ASN A 125 3.89 -15.65 11.86
N GLU A 126 3.98 -16.92 12.23
CA GLU A 126 3.76 -18.05 11.33
C GLU A 126 2.28 -18.42 11.19
N GLU A 127 1.41 -17.91 12.09
CA GLU A 127 -0.02 -18.25 12.15
C GLU A 127 -0.92 -17.16 11.53
N ILE A 128 -0.52 -16.58 10.40
CA ILE A 128 -1.25 -15.48 9.75
C ILE A 128 -1.95 -15.91 8.45
N ASP A 129 -1.81 -17.18 8.10
CA ASP A 129 -2.23 -17.71 6.81
C ASP A 129 -3.70 -17.49 6.49
N ALA A 130 -4.58 -17.71 7.49
CA ALA A 130 -6.02 -17.56 7.30
C ALA A 130 -6.40 -16.13 6.94
N GLU A 131 -5.87 -15.14 7.66
CA GLU A 131 -6.14 -13.73 7.44
C GLU A 131 -5.63 -13.26 6.06
N VAL A 132 -4.46 -13.76 5.65
CA VAL A 132 -3.88 -13.44 4.33
C VAL A 132 -4.73 -14.01 3.21
N LYS A 133 -5.21 -15.27 3.35
CA LYS A 133 -6.10 -15.90 2.37
C LYS A 133 -7.45 -15.19 2.25
N ASP A 134 -8.02 -14.80 3.39
CA ASP A 134 -9.38 -14.25 3.47
C ASP A 134 -9.43 -12.74 3.18
N CYS A 135 -8.28 -12.04 3.14
CA CYS A 135 -8.27 -10.59 2.97
C CYS A 135 -8.76 -10.11 1.61
N GLY A 136 -8.70 -10.95 0.58
CA GLY A 136 -9.22 -10.66 -0.77
C GLY A 136 -8.45 -9.59 -1.55
N ILE A 137 -7.25 -9.20 -1.09
CA ILE A 137 -6.36 -8.26 -1.76
C ILE A 137 -4.95 -8.86 -1.88
N PRO A 138 -4.15 -8.46 -2.90
CA PRO A 138 -2.81 -8.98 -3.08
C PRO A 138 -1.91 -8.72 -1.87
N VAL A 139 -1.16 -9.74 -1.44
CA VAL A 139 -0.20 -9.63 -0.35
C VAL A 139 1.19 -10.02 -0.84
N VAL A 140 2.19 -9.25 -0.44
CA VAL A 140 3.61 -9.55 -0.63
C VAL A 140 4.25 -9.67 0.74
N ALA A 141 4.79 -10.83 1.07
CA ALA A 141 5.59 -11.01 2.27
C ALA A 141 7.05 -10.66 2.01
N VAL A 142 7.69 -10.00 2.97
CA VAL A 142 9.08 -9.54 2.86
C VAL A 142 9.89 -10.10 4.02
N ASP A 143 11.13 -10.54 3.71
CA ASP A 143 12.14 -11.07 4.63
C ASP A 143 11.86 -12.48 5.14
N ARG A 144 10.62 -12.82 5.47
CA ARG A 144 10.27 -14.16 5.95
C ARG A 144 9.16 -14.78 5.12
N ARG A 145 9.28 -16.08 4.90
CA ARG A 145 8.24 -16.87 4.26
C ARG A 145 7.14 -17.18 5.26
N ILE A 146 5.91 -16.98 4.85
CA ILE A 146 4.72 -17.46 5.52
C ILE A 146 4.19 -18.67 4.74
N ASN A 147 3.69 -19.68 5.45
CA ASN A 147 3.17 -20.92 4.85
C ASN A 147 1.73 -20.72 4.36
N ALA A 148 1.46 -19.67 3.59
CA ALA A 148 0.14 -19.48 3.01
C ALA A 148 0.01 -20.27 1.71
N ASP A 149 -0.86 -21.29 1.69
CA ASP A 149 -1.26 -21.95 0.43
C ASP A 149 -2.06 -20.93 -0.41
N GLY A 150 -1.48 -20.39 -1.46
CA GLY A 150 -2.14 -19.41 -2.34
C GLY A 150 -1.15 -18.56 -3.14
N GLU A 151 -1.67 -17.61 -3.89
CA GLU A 151 -0.88 -16.65 -4.68
C GLU A 151 -0.25 -15.57 -3.78
N LEU A 152 0.69 -15.98 -2.93
CA LEU A 152 1.47 -15.07 -2.12
C LEU A 152 2.83 -14.86 -2.77
N ALA A 153 3.18 -13.61 -3.04
CA ALA A 153 4.53 -13.27 -3.49
C ALA A 153 5.46 -13.06 -2.31
N PHE A 154 6.72 -13.49 -2.47
CA PHE A 154 7.77 -13.32 -1.47
C PHE A 154 8.92 -12.50 -2.03
N VAL A 155 9.48 -11.64 -1.19
CA VAL A 155 10.73 -10.94 -1.45
C VAL A 155 11.65 -11.19 -0.27
N GLU A 156 12.74 -11.90 -0.49
CA GLU A 156 13.72 -12.23 0.54
C GLU A 156 15.15 -12.04 0.03
N ALA A 157 16.09 -11.77 0.91
CA ALA A 157 17.52 -11.83 0.61
C ALA A 157 17.98 -13.30 0.60
N ASP A 158 19.04 -13.60 -0.18
CA ASP A 158 19.71 -14.91 -0.10
C ASP A 158 20.56 -14.96 1.17
N HIS A 159 19.90 -15.28 2.30
CA HIS A 159 20.53 -15.37 3.61
C HIS A 159 21.58 -16.49 3.68
N TYR A 160 21.38 -17.57 2.90
CA TYR A 160 22.36 -18.66 2.82
C TYR A 160 23.68 -18.21 2.17
N GLU A 161 23.60 -17.59 1.01
CA GLU A 161 24.80 -17.08 0.33
C GLU A 161 25.43 -15.91 1.12
N GLY A 162 24.61 -15.05 1.76
CA GLY A 162 25.09 -14.01 2.67
C GLY A 162 25.90 -14.58 3.84
N GLY A 163 25.40 -15.58 4.52
CA GLY A 163 26.09 -16.27 5.62
C GLY A 163 27.39 -16.97 5.16
N LYS A 164 27.34 -17.59 4.01
CA LYS A 164 28.50 -18.23 3.38
C LYS A 164 29.61 -17.24 3.01
N LEU A 165 29.24 -16.09 2.48
CA LEU A 165 30.17 -15.00 2.17
C LEU A 165 30.83 -14.46 3.45
N ALA A 166 30.06 -14.21 4.49
CA ALA A 166 30.57 -13.76 5.80
C ALA A 166 31.54 -14.77 6.41
N ALA A 167 31.17 -16.05 6.47
CA ALA A 167 32.04 -17.11 6.98
C ALA A 167 33.33 -17.24 6.17
N ARG A 168 33.23 -17.20 4.84
CA ARG A 168 34.40 -17.24 3.95
C ARG A 168 35.35 -16.09 4.19
N HIS A 169 34.82 -14.88 4.37
CA HIS A 169 35.62 -13.69 4.66
C HIS A 169 36.37 -13.83 5.99
N LEU A 170 35.71 -14.27 7.06
CA LEU A 170 36.36 -14.51 8.35
C LEU A 170 37.49 -15.54 8.24
N ILE A 171 37.30 -16.64 7.50
CA ILE A 171 38.32 -17.66 7.26
C ILE A 171 39.50 -17.07 6.50
N GLN A 172 39.27 -16.26 5.48
CA GLN A 172 40.32 -15.60 4.72
C GLN A 172 41.13 -14.60 5.56
N CYS A 173 40.50 -13.95 6.54
CA CYS A 173 41.16 -13.12 7.54
C CYS A 173 41.96 -13.90 8.60
N GLY A 174 42.00 -15.25 8.49
CA GLY A 174 42.73 -16.10 9.42
C GLY A 174 42.00 -16.48 10.68
N CYS A 175 40.71 -16.17 10.82
CA CYS A 175 39.90 -16.59 11.95
C CYS A 175 39.71 -18.12 11.93
N ARG A 176 40.02 -18.77 13.06
CA ARG A 176 39.87 -20.23 13.19
C ARG A 176 38.71 -20.64 14.08
N ASN A 177 38.33 -19.79 15.01
CA ASN A 177 37.21 -20.01 15.93
C ASN A 177 36.12 -19.00 15.58
N ILE A 178 35.09 -19.45 14.87
CA ILE A 178 33.96 -18.61 14.42
C ILE A 178 32.74 -19.06 15.20
N VAL A 179 32.04 -18.12 15.79
CA VAL A 179 30.78 -18.34 16.53
C VAL A 179 29.67 -17.61 15.79
N ASN A 180 28.56 -18.29 15.57
CA ASN A 180 27.31 -17.70 15.10
C ASN A 180 26.39 -17.47 16.31
N ILE A 181 25.81 -16.30 16.40
CA ILE A 181 24.77 -15.95 17.38
C ILE A 181 23.46 -15.83 16.60
N SER A 182 22.51 -16.71 16.91
CA SER A 182 21.17 -16.76 16.29
C SER A 182 20.10 -16.41 17.31
#